data_08bb7eddaf142818760c112a143357d7
#
_entry.id   08bb7eddaf142818760c112a143357d7
#
_cell.length_a   1.000
_cell.length_b   1.000
_cell.length_c   1.000
_cell.angle_alpha   90.00
_cell.angle_beta   90.00
_cell.angle_gamma   90.00
#
_symmetry.space_group_name_H-M   'P 1'
#
loop_
_entity.id
_entity.type
_entity.pdbx_description
1 polymer ?
#
loop_
_entity_poly.entity_id
_entity_poly.type
_entity_poly.pdbx_seq_one_letter_code
_entity_poly.pdbx_strand_id
1 'polypeptide(L)'
;MNLQLSWDLFVVVFFIVIASYSLIIGRDNTLKVILGTYVALVCADAIGGLLSHYFGGTVMLQQMAQEVNFSGEQQAIIFTKVIVFLLMVILFAVKGSFDVNTSGIRGIVGFFLHLFYAACSAGLIISSVLVFVSGVSILGGGGVVSEALKTLTDDSFLVYNMVYYHNVWFAIPAVAFLLNSFGGEE
;
A
#
# COMPACT_ATOMS: atom_id res chain seq x y z
N MET A 1 -25.73 4.38 20.70
CA MET A 1 -25.17 4.70 19.38
C MET A 1 -24.33 3.50 18.98
N ASN A 2 -24.83 2.63 18.10
CA ASN A 2 -24.01 1.56 17.52
C ASN A 2 -23.12 2.21 16.46
N LEU A 3 -21.87 2.46 16.80
CA LEU A 3 -20.83 2.83 15.83
C LEU A 3 -20.57 1.57 14.99
N GLN A 4 -21.31 1.41 13.90
CA GLN A 4 -20.88 0.49 12.84
C GLN A 4 -19.63 1.12 12.23
N LEU A 5 -18.49 0.49 12.47
CA LEU A 5 -17.23 0.85 11.84
C LEU A 5 -17.37 0.50 10.35
N SER A 6 -17.79 1.48 9.54
CA SER A 6 -17.88 1.26 8.10
C SER A 6 -16.46 1.21 7.51
N TRP A 7 -16.26 0.37 6.52
CA TRP A 7 -14.99 0.29 5.79
C TRP A 7 -14.58 1.64 5.20
N ASP A 8 -15.54 2.48 4.81
CA ASP A 8 -15.29 3.85 4.34
C ASP A 8 -14.64 4.70 5.43
N LEU A 9 -15.13 4.61 6.67
CA LEU A 9 -14.54 5.34 7.79
C LEU A 9 -13.11 4.90 8.06
N PHE A 10 -12.84 3.58 7.99
CA PHE A 10 -11.49 3.03 8.14
C PHE A 10 -10.54 3.61 7.07
N VAL A 11 -10.94 3.58 5.80
CA VAL A 11 -10.15 4.12 4.68
C VAL A 11 -9.87 5.61 4.88
N VAL A 12 -10.88 6.40 5.24
CA VAL A 12 -10.74 7.85 5.46
C VAL A 12 -9.79 8.15 6.60
N VAL A 13 -9.95 7.47 7.76
CA VAL A 13 -9.08 7.67 8.93
C VAL A 13 -7.64 7.31 8.60
N PHE A 14 -7.40 6.17 7.95
CA PHE A 14 -6.06 5.75 7.54
C PHE A 14 -5.45 6.73 6.53
N PHE A 15 -6.24 7.20 5.57
CA PHE A 15 -5.79 8.19 4.59
C PHE A 15 -5.34 9.49 5.30
N ILE A 16 -6.13 9.99 6.23
CA ILE A 16 -5.80 11.21 6.99
C ILE A 16 -4.53 10.98 7.82
N VAL A 17 -4.40 9.84 8.49
CA VAL A 17 -3.22 9.54 9.33
C VAL A 17 -1.95 9.49 8.48
N ILE A 18 -1.96 8.75 7.36
CA ILE A 18 -0.79 8.61 6.49
C ILE A 18 -0.45 9.94 5.80
N ALA A 19 -1.46 10.66 5.31
CA ALA A 19 -1.25 11.98 4.69
C ALA A 19 -0.69 12.99 5.71
N SER A 20 -1.21 13.01 6.93
CA SER A 20 -0.69 13.87 8.00
C SER A 20 0.75 13.52 8.37
N TYR A 21 1.07 12.24 8.48
CA TYR A 21 2.44 11.78 8.69
C TYR A 21 3.36 12.26 7.57
N SER A 22 2.95 12.09 6.30
CA SER A 22 3.70 12.54 5.13
C SER A 22 3.95 14.05 5.14
N LEU A 23 2.95 14.86 5.57
CA LEU A 23 3.10 16.30 5.71
C LEU A 23 4.10 16.68 6.83
N ILE A 24 4.15 15.91 7.91
CA ILE A 24 5.08 16.17 9.02
C ILE A 24 6.52 15.85 8.64
N ILE A 25 6.78 14.73 7.96
CA ILE A 25 8.15 14.31 7.61
C ILE A 25 8.79 15.13 6.50
N GLY A 26 7.98 15.89 5.75
CA GLY A 26 8.45 16.74 4.67
C GLY A 26 8.52 16.02 3.32
N ARG A 27 8.65 16.84 2.25
CA ARG A 27 8.56 16.39 0.85
C ARG A 27 9.57 15.30 0.49
N ASP A 28 10.84 15.50 0.84
CA ASP A 28 11.91 14.58 0.46
C ASP A 28 11.74 13.22 1.12
N ASN A 29 11.35 13.19 2.39
CA ASN A 29 11.07 11.95 3.09
C ASN A 29 9.77 11.29 2.60
N THR A 30 8.76 12.06 2.20
CA THR A 30 7.54 11.51 1.59
C THR A 30 7.86 10.79 0.28
N LEU A 31 8.74 11.33 -0.56
CA LEU A 31 9.21 10.66 -1.77
C LEU A 31 9.98 9.37 -1.46
N LYS A 32 10.81 9.37 -0.40
CA LYS A 32 11.46 8.12 0.09
C LYS A 32 10.43 7.07 0.49
N VAL A 33 9.38 7.46 1.19
CA VAL A 33 8.28 6.55 1.57
C VAL A 33 7.57 6.01 0.34
N ILE A 34 7.28 6.84 -0.66
CA ILE A 34 6.66 6.38 -1.92
C ILE A 34 7.55 5.33 -2.61
N LEU A 35 8.84 5.61 -2.80
CA LEU A 35 9.78 4.65 -3.38
C LEU A 35 9.90 3.37 -2.56
N GLY A 36 10.02 3.52 -1.24
CA GLY A 36 10.06 2.40 -0.31
C GLY A 36 8.78 1.55 -0.37
N THR A 37 7.62 2.18 -0.60
CA THR A 37 6.34 1.48 -0.75
C THR A 37 6.31 0.63 -2.02
N TYR A 38 6.86 1.09 -3.15
CA TYR A 38 6.98 0.26 -4.36
C TYR A 38 7.89 -0.95 -4.14
N VAL A 39 9.03 -0.77 -3.47
CA VAL A 39 9.92 -1.89 -3.14
C VAL A 39 9.23 -2.85 -2.17
N ALA A 40 8.57 -2.33 -1.14
CA ALA A 40 7.82 -3.13 -0.17
C ALA A 40 6.71 -3.96 -0.84
N LEU A 41 6.00 -3.36 -1.81
CA LEU A 41 4.94 -4.02 -2.56
C LEU A 41 5.46 -5.21 -3.37
N VAL A 42 6.55 -5.03 -4.12
CA VAL A 42 7.19 -6.10 -4.89
C VAL A 42 7.73 -7.20 -3.96
N CYS A 43 8.39 -6.82 -2.87
CA CYS A 43 8.92 -7.78 -1.89
C CYS A 43 7.79 -8.59 -1.22
N ALA A 44 6.72 -7.93 -0.80
CA ALA A 44 5.61 -8.62 -0.14
C ALA A 44 4.89 -9.59 -1.08
N ASP A 45 4.68 -9.20 -2.33
CA ASP A 45 4.04 -10.08 -3.32
C ASP A 45 4.95 -11.26 -3.68
N ALA A 46 6.25 -11.03 -3.85
CA ALA A 46 7.24 -12.07 -4.11
C ALA A 46 7.33 -13.07 -2.94
N ILE A 47 7.40 -12.60 -1.69
CA ILE A 47 7.44 -13.45 -0.50
C ILE A 47 6.14 -14.26 -0.37
N GLY A 48 4.98 -13.63 -0.59
CA GLY A 48 3.71 -14.35 -0.60
C GLY A 48 3.62 -15.40 -1.69
N GLY A 49 4.14 -15.12 -2.88
CA GLY A 49 4.24 -16.08 -3.97
C GLY A 49 5.16 -17.27 -3.64
N LEU A 50 6.32 -16.98 -3.03
CA LEU A 50 7.23 -18.02 -2.55
C LEU A 50 6.58 -18.91 -1.47
N LEU A 51 5.90 -18.31 -0.49
CA LEU A 51 5.17 -19.06 0.52
C LEU A 51 4.12 -19.97 -0.11
N SER A 52 3.32 -19.46 -1.04
CA SER A 52 2.31 -20.25 -1.73
C SER A 52 2.92 -21.40 -2.53
N HIS A 53 4.05 -21.16 -3.21
CA HIS A 53 4.67 -22.16 -4.09
C HIS A 53 5.41 -23.26 -3.31
N TYR A 54 6.19 -22.89 -2.27
CA TYR A 54 7.04 -23.85 -1.55
C TYR A 54 6.36 -24.44 -0.31
N PHE A 55 5.45 -23.74 0.32
CA PHE A 55 4.79 -24.12 1.56
C PHE A 55 3.30 -24.37 1.40
N GLY A 56 2.72 -24.10 0.21
CA GLY A 56 1.33 -24.38 -0.09
C GLY A 56 1.01 -25.87 0.15
N GLY A 57 -0.08 -26.13 0.91
CA GLY A 57 -0.47 -27.50 1.30
C GLY A 57 0.38 -28.15 2.40
N THR A 58 1.37 -27.45 2.96
CA THR A 58 2.19 -28.01 4.05
C THR A 58 1.48 -27.92 5.40
N VAL A 59 1.76 -28.91 6.27
CA VAL A 59 1.25 -28.95 7.66
C VAL A 59 1.61 -27.66 8.41
N MET A 60 2.75 -27.06 8.11
CA MET A 60 3.24 -25.85 8.76
C MET A 60 2.33 -24.63 8.50
N LEU A 61 1.90 -24.39 7.25
CA LEU A 61 0.96 -23.32 6.91
C LEU A 61 -0.44 -23.59 7.48
N GLN A 62 -0.87 -24.85 7.48
CA GLN A 62 -2.14 -25.24 8.09
C GLN A 62 -2.14 -25.02 9.60
N GLN A 63 -1.04 -25.30 10.29
CA GLN A 63 -0.89 -25.03 11.73
C GLN A 63 -0.89 -23.52 12.02
N MET A 64 -0.16 -22.72 11.25
CA MET A 64 -0.19 -21.26 11.38
C MET A 64 -1.58 -20.68 11.13
N ALA A 65 -2.31 -21.20 10.15
CA ALA A 65 -3.68 -20.79 9.89
C ALA A 65 -4.62 -21.13 11.05
N GLN A 66 -4.44 -22.30 11.68
CA GLN A 66 -5.26 -22.73 12.84
C GLN A 66 -4.95 -21.91 14.10
N GLU A 67 -3.68 -21.63 14.40
CA GLU A 67 -3.29 -20.83 15.57
C GLU A 67 -3.85 -19.41 15.54
N VAL A 68 -3.99 -18.83 14.35
CA VAL A 68 -4.52 -17.44 14.17
C VAL A 68 -6.01 -17.45 13.80
N ASN A 69 -6.71 -18.61 13.89
CA ASN A 69 -8.14 -18.75 13.52
C ASN A 69 -8.47 -18.32 12.08
N PHE A 70 -7.55 -18.54 11.14
CA PHE A 70 -7.82 -18.30 9.74
C PHE A 70 -8.68 -19.41 9.12
N SER A 71 -9.65 -19.02 8.29
CA SER A 71 -10.58 -19.93 7.61
C SER A 71 -9.91 -20.77 6.49
N GLY A 72 -8.59 -20.58 6.25
CA GLY A 72 -7.85 -21.31 5.23
C GLY A 72 -6.45 -20.77 4.96
N GLU A 73 -5.69 -21.56 4.22
CA GLU A 73 -4.30 -21.28 3.83
C GLU A 73 -4.15 -19.95 3.03
N GLN A 74 -5.11 -19.62 2.17
CA GLN A 74 -5.09 -18.38 1.40
C GLN A 74 -5.14 -17.15 2.30
N GLN A 75 -5.92 -17.17 3.38
CA GLN A 75 -5.97 -16.06 4.32
C GLN A 75 -4.66 -15.86 5.07
N ALA A 76 -3.96 -16.95 5.43
CA ALA A 76 -2.65 -16.88 6.06
C ALA A 76 -1.61 -16.24 5.12
N ILE A 77 -1.64 -16.58 3.83
CA ILE A 77 -0.75 -15.97 2.82
C ILE A 77 -1.04 -14.48 2.65
N ILE A 78 -2.32 -14.10 2.54
CA ILE A 78 -2.75 -12.70 2.44
C ILE A 78 -2.27 -11.90 3.66
N PHE A 79 -2.50 -12.42 4.86
CA PHE A 79 -2.09 -11.78 6.10
C PHE A 79 -0.57 -11.60 6.17
N THR A 80 0.19 -12.62 5.76
CA THR A 80 1.65 -12.54 5.68
C THR A 80 2.10 -11.46 4.70
N LYS A 81 1.49 -11.36 3.51
CA LYS A 81 1.79 -10.28 2.55
C LYS A 81 1.56 -8.90 3.16
N VAL A 82 0.45 -8.69 3.85
CA VAL A 82 0.14 -7.41 4.49
C VAL A 82 1.15 -7.07 5.58
N ILE A 83 1.50 -8.04 6.45
CA ILE A 83 2.48 -7.81 7.51
C ILE A 83 3.86 -7.49 6.93
N VAL A 84 4.33 -8.27 5.97
CA VAL A 84 5.62 -8.03 5.31
C VAL A 84 5.63 -6.66 4.64
N PHE A 85 4.56 -6.30 3.93
CA PHE A 85 4.41 -5.01 3.30
C PHE A 85 4.52 -3.86 4.31
N LEU A 86 3.71 -3.89 5.38
CA LEU A 86 3.72 -2.83 6.40
C LEU A 86 5.08 -2.74 7.11
N LEU A 87 5.69 -3.88 7.44
CA LEU A 87 7.01 -3.91 8.06
C LEU A 87 8.07 -3.27 7.14
N MET A 88 8.05 -3.60 5.85
CA MET A 88 8.99 -3.02 4.88
C MET A 88 8.75 -1.52 4.68
N VAL A 89 7.49 -1.06 4.59
CA VAL A 89 7.17 0.38 4.51
C VAL A 89 7.71 1.12 5.72
N ILE A 90 7.51 0.59 6.93
CA ILE A 90 8.03 1.20 8.17
C ILE A 90 9.56 1.22 8.17
N LEU A 91 10.22 0.13 7.76
CA LEU A 91 11.68 0.07 7.67
C LEU A 91 12.22 1.13 6.70
N PHE A 92 11.62 1.30 5.53
CA PHE A 92 12.01 2.32 4.56
C PHE A 92 11.70 3.74 5.05
N ALA A 93 10.58 3.94 5.76
CA ALA A 93 10.24 5.24 6.34
C ALA A 93 11.25 5.68 7.42
N VAL A 94 11.74 4.72 8.23
CA VAL A 94 12.64 5.01 9.36
C VAL A 94 14.11 4.98 8.96
N LYS A 95 14.53 4.02 8.12
CA LYS A 95 15.94 3.74 7.78
C LYS A 95 16.27 3.87 6.31
N GLY A 96 15.35 4.29 5.45
CA GLY A 96 15.60 4.43 4.02
C GLY A 96 16.75 5.41 3.74
N SER A 97 17.88 4.90 3.23
CA SER A 97 19.08 5.68 2.89
C SER A 97 18.99 6.33 1.50
N PHE A 98 17.82 6.40 0.91
CA PHE A 98 17.65 7.07 -0.37
C PHE A 98 17.74 8.58 -0.18
N ASP A 99 18.75 9.23 -0.76
CA ASP A 99 18.82 10.68 -0.81
C ASP A 99 18.03 11.19 -2.00
N VAL A 100 16.81 11.62 -1.74
CA VAL A 100 15.99 12.33 -2.73
C VAL A 100 16.11 13.81 -2.40
N ASN A 101 16.77 14.55 -3.26
CA ASN A 101 16.92 16.00 -3.13
C ASN A 101 15.97 16.68 -4.10
N THR A 102 14.93 17.32 -3.57
CA THR A 102 13.97 18.09 -4.36
C THR A 102 14.21 19.59 -4.22
N SER A 103 15.48 19.98 -4.06
CA SER A 103 15.91 21.37 -3.89
C SER A 103 15.61 22.18 -5.14
N GLY A 104 14.62 23.04 -5.07
CA GLY A 104 14.34 24.01 -6.15
C GLY A 104 12.95 24.65 -6.03
N ILE A 105 11.93 23.90 -5.75
CA ILE A 105 10.56 24.42 -5.75
C ILE A 105 10.19 24.89 -4.34
N ARG A 106 10.27 26.22 -4.12
CA ARG A 106 9.90 26.89 -2.86
C ARG A 106 8.62 27.71 -3.03
N GLY A 107 8.00 28.10 -1.91
CA GLY A 107 6.79 28.93 -1.89
C GLY A 107 5.49 28.12 -2.05
N ILE A 108 4.45 28.76 -2.57
CA ILE A 108 3.09 28.20 -2.67
C ILE A 108 3.07 26.93 -3.53
N VAL A 109 3.80 26.91 -4.64
CA VAL A 109 3.88 25.74 -5.53
C VAL A 109 4.50 24.54 -4.80
N GLY A 110 5.55 24.78 -4.01
CA GLY A 110 6.17 23.72 -3.19
C GLY A 110 5.22 23.12 -2.15
N PHE A 111 4.35 23.95 -1.56
CA PHE A 111 3.33 23.48 -0.61
C PHE A 111 2.27 22.58 -1.29
N PHE A 112 1.72 23.00 -2.44
CA PHE A 112 0.75 22.19 -3.17
C PHE A 112 1.36 20.88 -3.66
N LEU A 113 2.61 20.92 -4.12
CA LEU A 113 3.33 19.72 -4.54
C LEU A 113 3.54 18.76 -3.36
N HIS A 114 3.86 19.27 -2.17
CA HIS A 114 3.99 18.46 -0.97
C HIS A 114 2.65 17.82 -0.55
N LEU A 115 1.56 18.60 -0.60
CA LEU A 115 0.21 18.07 -0.33
C LEU A 115 -0.16 16.98 -1.33
N PHE A 116 0.17 17.16 -2.60
CA PHE A 116 -0.03 16.16 -3.64
C PHE A 116 0.73 14.87 -3.37
N TYR A 117 2.03 14.95 -3.02
CA TYR A 117 2.82 13.75 -2.67
C TYR A 117 2.32 13.07 -1.39
N ALA A 118 1.84 13.83 -0.41
CA ALA A 118 1.23 13.28 0.79
C ALA A 118 -0.04 12.47 0.46
N ALA A 119 -0.90 13.00 -0.40
CA ALA A 119 -2.08 12.29 -0.88
C ALA A 119 -1.72 11.05 -1.71
N CYS A 120 -0.72 11.15 -2.59
CA CYS A 120 -0.19 10.03 -3.37
C CYS A 120 0.36 8.91 -2.48
N SER A 121 1.14 9.25 -1.45
CA SER A 121 1.68 8.30 -0.47
C SER A 121 0.56 7.56 0.27
N ALA A 122 -0.43 8.29 0.77
CA ALA A 122 -1.58 7.71 1.45
C ALA A 122 -2.38 6.77 0.52
N GLY A 123 -2.72 7.24 -0.68
CA GLY A 123 -3.46 6.45 -1.66
C GLY A 123 -2.72 5.19 -2.09
N LEU A 124 -1.39 5.29 -2.33
CA LEU A 124 -0.56 4.15 -2.70
C LEU A 124 -0.51 3.08 -1.59
N ILE A 125 -0.27 3.47 -0.34
CA ILE A 125 -0.19 2.53 0.78
C ILE A 125 -1.53 1.85 1.01
N ILE A 126 -2.63 2.60 1.07
CA ILE A 126 -3.97 2.05 1.32
C ILE A 126 -4.40 1.14 0.17
N SER A 127 -4.23 1.59 -1.07
CA SER A 127 -4.57 0.79 -2.25
C SER A 127 -3.77 -0.52 -2.28
N SER A 128 -2.47 -0.49 -1.91
CA SER A 128 -1.63 -1.70 -1.81
C SER A 128 -2.16 -2.69 -0.77
N VAL A 129 -2.52 -2.20 0.43
CA VAL A 129 -3.11 -3.05 1.49
C VAL A 129 -4.42 -3.66 1.02
N LEU A 130 -5.31 -2.85 0.43
CA LEU A 130 -6.61 -3.34 -0.06
C LEU A 130 -6.46 -4.36 -1.19
N VAL A 131 -5.49 -4.17 -2.10
CA VAL A 131 -5.18 -5.13 -3.16
C VAL A 131 -4.68 -6.44 -2.57
N PHE A 132 -3.80 -6.42 -1.55
CA PHE A 132 -3.38 -7.66 -0.88
C PHE A 132 -4.54 -8.34 -0.17
N VAL A 133 -5.38 -7.60 0.57
CA VAL A 133 -6.58 -8.15 1.24
C VAL A 133 -7.56 -8.73 0.24
N SER A 134 -7.64 -8.18 -0.97
CA SER A 134 -8.47 -8.73 -2.05
C SER A 134 -7.98 -10.09 -2.59
N GLY A 135 -6.77 -10.50 -2.24
CA GLY A 135 -6.16 -11.73 -2.75
C GLY A 135 -5.62 -11.62 -4.19
N VAL A 136 -5.68 -10.44 -4.80
CA VAL A 136 -5.11 -10.19 -6.13
C VAL A 136 -3.59 -10.17 -6.02
N SER A 137 -2.90 -10.92 -6.91
CA SER A 137 -1.45 -10.83 -7.03
C SER A 137 -1.11 -9.73 -8.05
N ILE A 138 -0.22 -8.83 -7.68
CA ILE A 138 0.20 -7.72 -8.55
C ILE A 138 1.16 -8.22 -9.63
N LEU A 139 2.04 -9.17 -9.28
CA LEU A 139 3.02 -9.74 -10.20
C LEU A 139 2.46 -10.92 -11.01
N GLY A 140 1.43 -11.59 -10.52
CA GLY A 140 0.91 -12.85 -11.09
C GLY A 140 -0.14 -12.69 -12.19
N GLY A 141 -0.54 -11.49 -12.57
CA GLY A 141 -1.46 -11.19 -13.67
C GLY A 141 -2.74 -12.04 -13.68
N GLY A 142 -3.75 -11.68 -12.91
CA GLY A 142 -5.08 -12.30 -12.97
C GLY A 142 -5.45 -13.12 -11.74
N GLY A 143 -5.55 -12.46 -10.60
CA GLY A 143 -6.22 -13.04 -9.43
C GLY A 143 -7.73 -13.07 -9.64
N VAL A 144 -8.36 -14.19 -9.36
CA VAL A 144 -9.81 -14.25 -9.20
C VAL A 144 -10.16 -13.35 -8.03
N VAL A 145 -10.96 -12.32 -8.29
CA VAL A 145 -11.52 -11.45 -7.26
C VAL A 145 -12.12 -12.32 -6.17
N SER A 146 -11.52 -12.33 -4.98
CA SER A 146 -11.97 -13.21 -3.90
C SER A 146 -13.39 -12.83 -3.47
N GLU A 147 -14.17 -13.81 -3.01
CA GLU A 147 -15.52 -13.54 -2.47
C GLU A 147 -15.46 -12.52 -1.32
N ALA A 148 -14.34 -12.51 -0.57
CA ALA A 148 -14.09 -11.51 0.47
C ALA A 148 -14.06 -10.08 -0.10
N LEU A 149 -13.56 -9.87 -1.32
CA LEU A 149 -13.60 -8.56 -1.94
C LEU A 149 -15.01 -8.14 -2.34
N LYS A 150 -15.84 -9.07 -2.83
CA LYS A 150 -17.23 -8.75 -3.19
C LYS A 150 -17.99 -8.21 -1.97
N THR A 151 -17.87 -8.87 -0.83
CA THR A 151 -18.52 -8.40 0.41
C THR A 151 -17.98 -7.04 0.86
N LEU A 152 -16.68 -6.79 0.74
CA LEU A 152 -16.07 -5.51 1.12
C LEU A 152 -16.42 -4.37 0.14
N THR A 153 -16.56 -4.67 -1.15
CA THR A 153 -16.91 -3.67 -2.17
C THR A 153 -18.39 -3.37 -2.24
N ASP A 154 -19.24 -4.33 -1.91
CA ASP A 154 -20.70 -4.11 -1.87
C ASP A 154 -21.09 -3.16 -0.71
N ASP A 155 -20.32 -3.16 0.37
CA ASP A 155 -20.59 -2.35 1.57
C ASP A 155 -19.83 -1.01 1.60
N SER A 156 -18.85 -0.76 0.68
CA SER A 156 -17.99 0.42 0.73
C SER A 156 -17.62 0.96 -0.63
N PHE A 157 -18.11 2.17 -0.92
CA PHE A 157 -17.79 2.90 -2.16
C PHE A 157 -16.30 3.25 -2.28
N LEU A 158 -15.65 3.64 -1.17
CA LEU A 158 -14.23 4.01 -1.18
C LEU A 158 -13.32 2.80 -1.40
N VAL A 159 -13.62 1.67 -0.75
CA VAL A 159 -12.87 0.43 -0.97
C VAL A 159 -13.00 -0.02 -2.43
N TYR A 160 -14.21 0.01 -2.98
CA TYR A 160 -14.44 -0.31 -4.39
C TYR A 160 -13.57 0.54 -5.30
N ASN A 161 -13.62 1.87 -5.16
CA ASN A 161 -12.84 2.77 -6.00
C ASN A 161 -11.32 2.57 -5.84
N MET A 162 -10.83 2.38 -4.62
CA MET A 162 -9.39 2.18 -4.39
C MET A 162 -8.87 0.86 -4.95
N VAL A 163 -9.68 -0.20 -4.90
CA VAL A 163 -9.30 -1.50 -5.48
C VAL A 163 -9.49 -1.51 -6.98
N TYR A 164 -10.61 -1.01 -7.50
CA TYR A 164 -10.88 -1.00 -8.93
C TYR A 164 -9.90 -0.11 -9.71
N TYR A 165 -9.59 1.08 -9.17
CA TYR A 165 -8.65 2.03 -9.75
C TYR A 165 -7.24 1.94 -9.13
N HIS A 166 -6.84 0.80 -8.58
CA HIS A 166 -5.50 0.64 -7.97
C HIS A 166 -4.37 1.00 -8.94
N ASN A 167 -4.53 0.72 -10.25
CA ASN A 167 -3.55 1.09 -11.27
C ASN A 167 -3.29 2.60 -11.31
N VAL A 168 -4.32 3.42 -11.06
CA VAL A 168 -4.20 4.88 -11.01
C VAL A 168 -3.39 5.30 -9.80
N TRP A 169 -3.68 4.73 -8.62
CA TRP A 169 -2.94 4.98 -7.39
C TRP A 169 -1.48 4.51 -7.46
N PHE A 170 -1.20 3.50 -8.29
CA PHE A 170 0.17 3.03 -8.53
C PHE A 170 0.87 3.86 -9.62
N ALA A 171 0.19 4.31 -10.65
CA ALA A 171 0.79 5.04 -11.75
C ALA A 171 1.09 6.51 -11.41
N ILE A 172 0.17 7.23 -10.76
CA ILE A 172 0.28 8.66 -10.48
C ILE A 172 1.55 9.00 -9.68
N PRO A 173 1.86 8.35 -8.53
CA PRO A 173 3.06 8.67 -7.77
C PRO A 173 4.35 8.36 -8.54
N ALA A 174 4.36 7.28 -9.34
CA ALA A 174 5.52 6.91 -10.16
C ALA A 174 5.79 7.96 -11.25
N VAL A 175 4.75 8.38 -11.98
CA VAL A 175 4.86 9.43 -13.01
C VAL A 175 5.27 10.77 -12.38
N ALA A 176 4.66 11.13 -11.25
CA ALA A 176 5.00 12.35 -10.53
C ALA A 176 6.48 12.37 -10.07
N PHE A 177 6.99 11.21 -9.60
CA PHE A 177 8.39 11.06 -9.25
C PHE A 177 9.30 11.23 -10.47
N LEU A 178 8.96 10.62 -11.61
CA LEU A 178 9.72 10.76 -12.85
C LEU A 178 9.76 12.22 -13.31
N LEU A 179 8.62 12.90 -13.34
CA LEU A 179 8.54 14.31 -13.72
C LEU A 179 9.40 15.21 -12.82
N ASN A 180 9.40 14.93 -11.52
CA ASN A 180 10.25 15.68 -10.58
C ASN A 180 11.74 15.38 -10.78
N SER A 181 12.10 14.16 -11.20
CA SER A 181 13.49 13.79 -11.50
C SER A 181 14.03 14.50 -12.73
N PHE A 182 13.21 14.71 -13.76
CA PHE A 182 13.61 15.43 -14.97
C PHE A 182 13.59 16.96 -14.81
N GLY A 183 12.80 17.51 -13.88
CA GLY A 183 12.68 18.97 -13.65
C GLY A 183 13.78 19.55 -12.75
N GLY A 184 14.70 18.76 -12.24
CA GLY A 184 15.75 19.17 -11.31
C GLY A 184 17.10 19.55 -11.93
N GLU A 185 17.19 19.64 -13.24
CA GLU A 185 18.45 19.94 -13.98
C GLU A 185 18.58 21.41 -14.44
N GLU A 186 17.91 22.37 -13.79
CA GLU A 186 18.17 23.80 -14.04
C GLU A 186 18.77 24.51 -12.81
#